data_97b7fc110e123ff4f412029e31a75ab5
#
_entry.id   97b7fc110e123ff4f412029e31a75ab5
#
_cell.length_a   1.000
_cell.length_b   1.000
_cell.length_c   1.000
_cell.angle_alpha   90.00
_cell.angle_beta   90.00
_cell.angle_gamma   90.00
#
_symmetry.space_group_name_H-M   'P 1'
#
loop_
_entity.id
_entity.type
_entity.pdbx_description
1 polymer ?
#
loop_
_entity_poly.entity_id
_entity_poly.type
_entity_poly.pdbx_seq_one_letter_code
_entity_poly.pdbx_strand_id
1 'polypeptide(L)'
;MDVVVRTLVDTAPGGDGLVRRRVEVPPGSWVEAAAGPGGELWYVIDGSGLLTSGGDPAVPVRRDTALWLPPGAPYRLAASAPGPLTLDSVTLPAGQAAGRAGPAGAAQPRLSVLGDCPVEITGDRRFRVLFGPGNGCEAATQFVGEIPPGRAPLHSHTYDEVVLVLAGVGVLHAGPAEHPIAPGSCIHLPPGQQHCLENTGPGTLWVLGVFHPGGSPAAKTGAS
;
A
#
# COMPACT_ATOMS: atom_id res chain seq x y z
N MET A 1 21.47 5.37 -14.96
CA MET A 1 20.34 6.26 -14.57
C MET A 1 20.10 6.05 -13.10
N ASP A 2 19.76 7.13 -12.39
CA ASP A 2 19.60 7.06 -10.94
C ASP A 2 18.19 6.58 -10.56
N VAL A 3 18.08 5.96 -9.39
CA VAL A 3 16.78 5.64 -8.79
C VAL A 3 16.06 6.95 -8.44
N VAL A 4 14.79 7.04 -8.83
CA VAL A 4 13.94 8.22 -8.54
C VAL A 4 12.98 7.86 -7.41
N VAL A 5 12.99 8.65 -6.34
CA VAL A 5 12.05 8.53 -5.22
C VAL A 5 11.24 9.82 -5.11
N ARG A 6 9.92 9.72 -5.15
CA ARG A 6 8.99 10.84 -5.00
C ARG A 6 8.03 10.59 -3.85
N THR A 7 8.03 11.45 -2.86
CA THR A 7 6.99 11.44 -1.81
C THR A 7 5.67 11.91 -2.41
N LEU A 8 4.64 11.09 -2.24
CA LEU A 8 3.27 11.37 -2.69
C LEU A 8 2.41 11.93 -1.56
N VAL A 9 2.54 11.34 -0.36
CA VAL A 9 1.83 11.76 0.85
C VAL A 9 2.75 11.57 2.05
N ASP A 10 2.67 12.50 2.99
CA ASP A 10 3.21 12.40 4.34
C ASP A 10 2.10 12.86 5.28
N THR A 11 1.54 11.94 6.07
CA THR A 11 0.35 12.23 6.90
C THR A 11 0.70 12.98 8.19
N ALA A 12 1.96 12.92 8.63
CA ALA A 12 2.47 13.67 9.77
C ALA A 12 3.94 14.05 9.54
N PRO A 13 4.21 15.21 8.91
CA PRO A 13 5.57 15.70 8.71
C PRO A 13 6.32 15.76 10.05
N GLY A 14 7.38 14.94 10.16
CA GLY A 14 8.13 14.79 11.42
C GLY A 14 8.28 13.33 11.90
N GLY A 15 7.60 12.36 11.24
CA GLY A 15 7.93 10.95 11.35
C GLY A 15 6.92 10.03 12.04
N ASP A 16 5.80 10.56 12.56
CA ASP A 16 4.82 9.74 13.29
C ASP A 16 3.58 9.36 12.44
N GLY A 17 3.67 9.50 11.12
CA GLY A 17 2.59 9.20 10.17
C GLY A 17 2.95 8.18 9.12
N LEU A 18 1.99 7.92 8.23
CA LEU A 18 2.21 7.14 7.01
C LEU A 18 2.93 8.00 5.98
N VAL A 19 4.00 7.47 5.39
CA VAL A 19 4.69 8.16 4.29
C VAL A 19 4.63 7.30 3.03
N ARG A 20 3.88 7.77 2.03
CA ARG A 20 3.75 7.08 0.75
C ARG A 20 4.67 7.67 -0.29
N ARG A 21 5.39 6.79 -1.02
CA ARG A 21 6.35 7.18 -2.06
C ARG A 21 6.17 6.35 -3.32
N ARG A 22 6.43 6.97 -4.46
CA ARG A 22 6.69 6.29 -5.72
C ARG A 22 8.19 6.10 -5.86
N VAL A 23 8.61 4.89 -6.21
CA VAL A 23 10.02 4.54 -6.46
C VAL A 23 10.13 3.96 -7.87
N GLU A 24 11.02 4.54 -8.67
CA GLU A 24 11.32 4.07 -10.01
C GLU A 24 12.78 3.64 -10.05
N VAL A 25 13.00 2.35 -10.29
CA VAL A 25 14.33 1.74 -10.39
C VAL A 25 14.62 1.47 -11.86
N PRO A 26 15.58 2.16 -12.47
CA PRO A 26 15.94 1.95 -13.87
C PRO A 26 16.46 0.53 -14.13
N PRO A 27 16.38 0.01 -15.37
CA PRO A 27 16.93 -1.29 -15.74
C PRO A 27 18.38 -1.43 -15.33
N GLY A 28 18.75 -2.55 -14.69
CA GLY A 28 20.10 -2.83 -14.22
C GLY A 28 20.54 -2.04 -13.00
N SER A 29 19.65 -1.21 -12.43
CA SER A 29 19.86 -0.48 -11.17
C SER A 29 19.15 -1.18 -10.02
N TRP A 30 19.41 -0.72 -8.80
CA TRP A 30 18.77 -1.24 -7.59
C TRP A 30 18.61 -0.14 -6.54
N VAL A 31 17.66 -0.34 -5.63
CA VAL A 31 17.55 0.33 -4.35
C VAL A 31 17.97 -0.65 -3.25
N GLU A 32 18.80 -0.18 -2.31
CA GLU A 32 19.28 -0.98 -1.19
C GLU A 32 19.22 -0.15 0.08
N ALA A 33 18.58 -0.69 1.12
CA ALA A 33 18.40 -0.03 2.40
C ALA A 33 18.02 -1.05 3.48
N ALA A 34 17.71 -0.55 4.67
CA ALA A 34 16.96 -1.27 5.68
C ALA A 34 15.61 -0.59 5.88
N ALA A 35 14.56 -1.38 6.07
CA ALA A 35 13.23 -0.88 6.34
C ALA A 35 13.21 0.00 7.60
N GLY A 36 12.41 1.04 7.59
CA GLY A 36 12.26 1.97 8.71
C GLY A 36 11.77 1.30 10.00
N PRO A 37 11.77 2.01 11.13
CA PRO A 37 11.47 1.44 12.44
C PRO A 37 10.02 0.92 12.60
N GLY A 38 9.08 1.36 11.78
CA GLY A 38 7.72 0.82 11.69
C GLY A 38 7.57 -0.28 10.65
N GLY A 39 8.59 -0.54 9.83
CA GLY A 39 8.52 -1.39 8.64
C GLY A 39 7.95 -0.66 7.43
N GLU A 40 7.90 -1.38 6.30
CA GLU A 40 7.47 -0.82 5.03
C GLU A 40 6.60 -1.81 4.24
N LEU A 41 5.51 -1.31 3.69
CA LEU A 41 4.65 -2.05 2.75
C LEU A 41 4.92 -1.54 1.34
N TRP A 42 5.32 -2.45 0.45
CA TRP A 42 5.61 -2.13 -0.94
C TRP A 42 4.66 -2.86 -1.89
N TYR A 43 4.47 -2.29 -3.07
CA TYR A 43 3.68 -2.90 -4.14
C TYR A 43 4.31 -2.63 -5.49
N VAL A 44 4.48 -3.67 -6.30
CA VAL A 44 4.99 -3.54 -7.68
C VAL A 44 3.85 -3.11 -8.59
N ILE A 45 3.92 -1.88 -9.08
CA ILE A 45 2.91 -1.32 -9.98
C ILE A 45 3.17 -1.77 -11.41
N ASP A 46 4.45 -1.78 -11.81
CA ASP A 46 4.85 -2.20 -13.16
C ASP A 46 6.31 -2.67 -13.19
N GLY A 47 6.62 -3.46 -14.21
CA GLY A 47 7.94 -4.04 -14.38
C GLY A 47 8.18 -5.32 -13.59
N SER A 48 9.43 -5.73 -13.52
CA SER A 48 9.89 -6.91 -12.78
C SER A 48 11.27 -6.69 -12.19
N GLY A 49 11.60 -7.46 -11.17
CA GLY A 49 12.87 -7.34 -10.47
C GLY A 49 13.19 -8.54 -9.58
N LEU A 50 14.23 -8.36 -8.79
CA LEU A 50 14.68 -9.34 -7.80
C LEU A 50 14.77 -8.66 -6.43
N LEU A 51 14.16 -9.28 -5.42
CA LEU A 51 14.35 -8.93 -4.02
C LEU A 51 15.41 -9.85 -3.42
N THR A 52 16.40 -9.28 -2.76
CA THR A 52 17.33 -10.00 -1.88
C THR A 52 17.30 -9.40 -0.47
N SER A 53 17.46 -10.22 0.56
CA SER A 53 17.51 -9.80 1.96
C SER A 53 18.39 -10.75 2.76
N GLY A 54 19.29 -10.20 3.54
CA GLY A 54 20.05 -10.94 4.57
C GLY A 54 20.88 -12.15 4.10
N GLY A 55 21.22 -12.25 2.82
CA GLY A 55 21.96 -13.38 2.27
C GLY A 55 21.07 -14.53 1.76
N ASP A 56 19.78 -14.39 1.81
CA ASP A 56 18.84 -15.36 1.23
C ASP A 56 18.88 -15.33 -0.31
N PRO A 57 18.44 -16.43 -0.96
CA PRO A 57 18.30 -16.46 -2.42
C PRO A 57 17.41 -15.32 -2.92
N ALA A 58 17.77 -14.76 -4.07
CA ALA A 58 16.95 -13.72 -4.70
C ALA A 58 15.56 -14.25 -5.07
N VAL A 59 14.54 -13.47 -4.72
CA VAL A 59 13.13 -13.81 -5.02
C VAL A 59 12.61 -12.89 -6.12
N PRO A 60 12.00 -13.44 -7.20
CA PRO A 60 11.46 -12.62 -8.27
C PRO A 60 10.23 -11.84 -7.78
N VAL A 61 10.17 -10.57 -8.16
CA VAL A 61 9.02 -9.69 -7.98
C VAL A 61 8.56 -9.16 -9.33
N ARG A 62 7.28 -8.99 -9.50
CA ARG A 62 6.65 -8.51 -10.73
C ARG A 62 5.38 -7.73 -10.40
N ARG A 63 4.79 -7.11 -11.41
CA ARG A 63 3.49 -6.44 -11.26
C ARG A 63 2.53 -7.26 -10.39
N ASP A 64 1.81 -6.57 -9.51
CA ASP A 64 0.85 -7.15 -8.55
C ASP A 64 1.49 -8.02 -7.45
N THR A 65 2.80 -7.87 -7.22
CA THR A 65 3.49 -8.42 -6.05
C THR A 65 3.57 -7.35 -4.96
N ALA A 66 3.08 -7.69 -3.77
CA ALA A 66 3.25 -6.90 -2.56
C ALA A 66 4.40 -7.44 -1.71
N LEU A 67 5.06 -6.56 -0.96
CA LEU A 67 6.16 -6.88 -0.05
C LEU A 67 5.87 -6.28 1.32
N TRP A 68 6.01 -7.07 2.36
CA TRP A 68 6.15 -6.60 3.72
C TRP A 68 7.62 -6.68 4.12
N LEU A 69 8.21 -5.53 4.41
CA LEU A 69 9.56 -5.38 4.92
C LEU A 69 9.47 -5.04 6.41
N PRO A 70 9.69 -6.01 7.31
CA PRO A 70 9.61 -5.78 8.75
C PRO A 70 10.62 -4.73 9.22
N PRO A 71 10.41 -4.12 10.41
CA PRO A 71 11.33 -3.12 10.95
C PRO A 71 12.79 -3.57 10.92
N GLY A 72 13.66 -2.74 10.34
CA GLY A 72 15.09 -2.99 10.24
C GLY A 72 15.52 -4.09 9.26
N ALA A 73 14.59 -4.74 8.55
CA ALA A 73 14.93 -5.78 7.57
C ALA A 73 15.77 -5.19 6.44
N PRO A 74 16.98 -5.70 6.17
CA PRO A 74 17.77 -5.27 5.03
C PRO A 74 17.11 -5.75 3.75
N TYR A 75 17.13 -4.95 2.71
CA TYR A 75 16.62 -5.32 1.39
C TYR A 75 17.41 -4.69 0.27
N ARG A 76 17.43 -5.39 -0.87
CA ARG A 76 17.87 -4.87 -2.16
C ARG A 76 16.83 -5.27 -3.21
N LEU A 77 16.28 -4.29 -3.88
CA LEU A 77 15.35 -4.47 -5.01
C LEU A 77 16.06 -4.02 -6.29
N ALA A 78 16.34 -4.96 -7.16
CA ALA A 78 17.01 -4.72 -8.45
C ALA A 78 15.99 -4.84 -9.58
N ALA A 79 15.98 -3.87 -10.50
CA ALA A 79 15.14 -3.94 -11.69
C ALA A 79 15.73 -4.91 -12.72
N SER A 80 14.86 -5.77 -13.28
CA SER A 80 15.20 -6.63 -14.42
C SER A 80 14.99 -5.88 -15.74
N ALA A 81 15.83 -6.20 -16.76
CA ALA A 81 15.61 -5.70 -18.12
C ALA A 81 14.33 -6.34 -18.73
N PRO A 82 13.65 -5.67 -19.70
CA PRO A 82 14.11 -4.46 -20.42
C PRO A 82 13.61 -3.13 -19.83
N GLY A 83 12.65 -3.14 -18.92
CA GLY A 83 12.00 -1.93 -18.42
C GLY A 83 12.38 -1.54 -16.99
N PRO A 84 11.95 -0.37 -16.51
CA PRO A 84 12.10 0.02 -15.12
C PRO A 84 11.19 -0.81 -14.21
N LEU A 85 11.57 -0.92 -12.94
CA LEU A 85 10.71 -1.44 -11.89
C LEU A 85 10.06 -0.25 -11.19
N THR A 86 8.74 -0.14 -11.30
CA THR A 86 7.95 0.93 -10.67
C THR A 86 7.24 0.39 -9.43
N LEU A 87 7.52 1.00 -8.30
CA LEU A 87 7.05 0.58 -6.99
C LEU A 87 6.26 1.69 -6.30
N ASP A 88 5.31 1.29 -5.50
CA ASP A 88 4.68 2.08 -4.46
C ASP A 88 5.20 1.60 -3.11
N SER A 89 5.60 2.49 -2.22
CA SER A 89 6.03 2.14 -0.87
C SER A 89 5.30 2.99 0.16
N VAL A 90 4.94 2.38 1.28
CA VAL A 90 4.39 3.06 2.45
C VAL A 90 5.24 2.69 3.66
N THR A 91 5.92 3.70 4.21
CA THR A 91 6.63 3.58 5.49
C THR A 91 5.62 3.76 6.61
N LEU A 92 5.65 2.85 7.57
CA LEU A 92 4.77 2.89 8.74
C LEU A 92 5.42 3.70 9.88
N PRO A 93 4.61 4.35 10.76
CA PRO A 93 5.12 5.08 11.91
C PRO A 93 5.87 4.16 12.87
N ALA A 94 6.87 4.71 13.55
CA ALA A 94 7.57 4.03 14.63
C ALA A 94 6.65 3.94 15.86
N GLY A 95 6.45 2.75 16.40
CA GLY A 95 5.74 2.58 17.67
C GLY A 95 4.38 1.90 17.55
N GLN A 96 4.09 1.05 18.51
CA GLN A 96 2.92 0.20 18.78
C GLN A 96 2.81 -1.13 18.01
N ALA A 97 3.47 -1.34 16.91
CA ALA A 97 3.42 -2.62 16.23
C ALA A 97 4.79 -3.28 16.01
N ALA A 98 5.75 -3.02 16.83
CA ALA A 98 6.74 -4.03 17.14
C ALA A 98 5.99 -5.16 17.90
N GLY A 99 5.05 -5.81 17.24
CA GLY A 99 4.56 -7.11 17.65
C GLY A 99 5.80 -7.93 17.88
N ARG A 100 6.04 -8.30 19.18
CA ARG A 100 7.15 -9.08 19.72
C ARG A 100 8.20 -9.35 18.66
N ALA A 101 9.26 -8.56 18.63
CA ALA A 101 10.49 -8.98 17.99
C ALA A 101 10.77 -10.39 18.54
N GLY A 102 10.58 -11.39 17.72
CA GLY A 102 11.02 -12.73 18.03
C GLY A 102 12.51 -12.67 18.32
N PRO A 103 13.09 -13.68 18.97
CA PRO A 103 14.49 -13.67 19.37
C PRO A 103 15.34 -13.32 18.16
N ALA A 104 16.33 -12.46 18.35
CA ALA A 104 17.25 -11.82 17.43
C ALA A 104 17.63 -12.63 16.17
N GLY A 105 16.74 -12.65 15.19
CA GLY A 105 16.95 -12.97 13.81
C GLY A 105 16.17 -11.91 13.05
N ALA A 106 16.81 -11.14 12.18
CA ALA A 106 16.15 -10.11 11.39
C ALA A 106 14.89 -10.72 10.76
N ALA A 107 13.71 -10.17 11.06
CA ALA A 107 12.47 -10.68 10.48
C ALA A 107 12.56 -10.53 8.95
N GLN A 108 12.37 -11.65 8.24
CA GLN A 108 12.56 -11.71 6.79
C GLN A 108 11.41 -11.01 6.06
N PRO A 109 11.69 -10.35 4.91
CA PRO A 109 10.66 -9.87 4.02
C PRO A 109 9.66 -10.97 3.64
N ARG A 110 8.41 -10.59 3.48
CA ARG A 110 7.33 -11.48 3.02
C ARG A 110 6.76 -10.96 1.72
N LEU A 111 6.33 -11.89 0.87
CA LEU A 111 5.70 -11.58 -0.41
C LEU A 111 4.26 -12.06 -0.41
N SER A 112 3.41 -11.31 -1.10
CA SER A 112 2.02 -11.67 -1.40
C SER A 112 1.74 -11.30 -2.85
N VAL A 113 1.11 -12.19 -3.61
CA VAL A 113 0.72 -11.93 -5.00
C VAL A 113 -0.78 -11.68 -5.05
N LEU A 114 -1.20 -10.58 -5.64
CA LEU A 114 -2.61 -10.16 -5.67
C LEU A 114 -3.55 -11.27 -6.17
N GLY A 115 -3.14 -12.00 -7.21
CA GLY A 115 -3.93 -13.08 -7.80
C GLY A 115 -4.15 -14.27 -6.86
N ASP A 116 -3.29 -14.47 -5.88
CA ASP A 116 -3.38 -15.59 -4.92
C ASP A 116 -4.16 -15.22 -3.65
N CYS A 117 -4.47 -13.93 -3.47
CA CYS A 117 -5.24 -13.47 -2.31
C CYS A 117 -6.74 -13.74 -2.49
N PRO A 118 -7.43 -14.21 -1.45
CA PRO A 118 -8.88 -14.40 -1.51
C PRO A 118 -9.61 -13.09 -1.79
N VAL A 119 -10.69 -13.18 -2.58
CA VAL A 119 -11.58 -12.04 -2.82
C VAL A 119 -12.57 -11.96 -1.67
N GLU A 120 -12.63 -10.81 -1.03
CA GLU A 120 -13.66 -10.47 -0.05
C GLU A 120 -14.64 -9.48 -0.65
N ILE A 121 -15.90 -9.52 -0.20
CA ILE A 121 -16.99 -8.70 -0.72
C ILE A 121 -17.61 -7.91 0.42
N THR A 122 -17.81 -6.61 0.19
CA THR A 122 -18.56 -5.73 1.09
C THR A 122 -19.50 -4.85 0.27
N GLY A 123 -20.81 -5.10 0.37
CA GLY A 123 -21.80 -4.50 -0.50
C GLY A 123 -21.57 -4.90 -1.96
N ASP A 124 -21.41 -3.92 -2.85
CA ASP A 124 -21.11 -4.08 -4.28
C ASP A 124 -19.61 -4.09 -4.61
N ARG A 125 -18.76 -3.95 -3.60
CA ARG A 125 -17.30 -3.82 -3.74
C ARG A 125 -16.58 -5.11 -3.43
N ARG A 126 -15.44 -5.28 -4.07
CA ARG A 126 -14.51 -6.37 -3.81
C ARG A 126 -13.20 -5.80 -3.30
N PHE A 127 -12.51 -6.58 -2.48
CA PHE A 127 -11.14 -6.27 -2.09
C PHE A 127 -10.34 -7.54 -1.82
N ARG A 128 -9.04 -7.41 -1.85
CA ARG A 128 -8.08 -8.46 -1.47
C ARG A 128 -7.08 -7.86 -0.50
N VAL A 129 -6.95 -8.47 0.66
CA VAL A 129 -5.93 -8.11 1.64
C VAL A 129 -4.62 -8.76 1.25
N LEU A 130 -3.61 -7.92 0.98
CA LEU A 130 -2.25 -8.35 0.65
C LEU A 130 -1.46 -8.66 1.92
N PHE A 131 -1.52 -7.75 2.90
CA PHE A 131 -0.96 -7.89 4.24
C PHE A 131 -1.90 -7.26 5.26
N GLY A 132 -1.94 -7.84 6.46
CA GLY A 132 -2.75 -7.35 7.55
C GLY A 132 -2.57 -8.19 8.79
N PRO A 133 -3.31 -7.91 9.88
CA PRO A 133 -3.34 -8.75 11.06
C PRO A 133 -3.65 -10.20 10.72
N GLY A 134 -2.79 -11.12 11.17
CA GLY A 134 -2.93 -12.55 10.92
C GLY A 134 -2.32 -13.07 9.61
N ASN A 135 -1.86 -12.20 8.69
CA ASN A 135 -1.16 -12.65 7.47
C ASN A 135 0.20 -11.96 7.22
N GLY A 136 0.81 -11.39 8.27
CA GLY A 136 2.20 -10.97 8.22
C GLY A 136 2.51 -9.56 8.64
N CYS A 137 1.54 -8.64 8.67
CA CYS A 137 1.71 -7.27 9.15
C CYS A 137 0.64 -6.93 10.18
N GLU A 138 0.97 -7.06 11.47
CA GLU A 138 0.03 -6.72 12.55
C GLU A 138 -0.20 -5.20 12.68
N ALA A 139 0.75 -4.39 12.20
CA ALA A 139 0.75 -2.95 12.34
C ALA A 139 -0.25 -2.25 11.43
N ALA A 140 -0.39 -2.73 10.21
CA ALA A 140 -1.14 -2.06 9.16
C ALA A 140 -1.83 -3.08 8.26
N THR A 141 -2.79 -2.61 7.47
CA THR A 141 -3.40 -3.41 6.40
C THR A 141 -3.11 -2.78 5.06
N GLN A 142 -2.60 -3.58 4.12
CA GLN A 142 -2.48 -3.25 2.71
C GLN A 142 -3.47 -4.08 1.91
N PHE A 143 -4.26 -3.43 1.07
CA PHE A 143 -5.28 -4.09 0.27
C PHE A 143 -5.42 -3.47 -1.12
N VAL A 144 -5.95 -4.25 -2.06
CA VAL A 144 -6.42 -3.75 -3.35
C VAL A 144 -7.94 -3.81 -3.36
N GLY A 145 -8.57 -2.67 -3.63
CA GLY A 145 -10.01 -2.52 -3.76
C GLY A 145 -10.46 -2.41 -5.21
N GLU A 146 -11.57 -3.06 -5.52
CA GLU A 146 -12.26 -3.05 -6.81
C GLU A 146 -13.64 -2.38 -6.62
N ILE A 147 -13.81 -1.22 -7.23
CA ILE A 147 -15.02 -0.39 -7.08
C ILE A 147 -15.74 -0.36 -8.41
N PRO A 148 -16.94 -0.95 -8.53
CA PRO A 148 -17.75 -0.89 -9.75
C PRO A 148 -18.21 0.56 -10.02
N PRO A 149 -18.72 0.87 -11.22
CA PRO A 149 -19.34 2.16 -11.50
C PRO A 149 -20.43 2.49 -10.49
N GLY A 150 -20.42 3.73 -9.99
CA GLY A 150 -21.37 4.22 -8.99
C GLY A 150 -20.71 4.83 -7.76
N ARG A 151 -21.54 5.38 -6.90
CA ARG A 151 -21.15 6.09 -5.67
C ARG A 151 -21.41 5.23 -4.45
N ALA A 152 -20.38 5.06 -3.61
CA ALA A 152 -20.53 4.42 -2.32
C ALA A 152 -21.28 5.29 -1.31
N PRO A 153 -21.86 4.71 -0.28
CA PRO A 153 -22.31 5.45 0.90
C PRO A 153 -21.15 6.21 1.55
N LEU A 154 -21.45 7.42 2.06
CA LEU A 154 -20.52 8.15 2.92
C LEU A 154 -20.21 7.31 4.16
N HIS A 155 -18.95 7.28 4.55
CA HIS A 155 -18.49 6.60 5.74
C HIS A 155 -17.22 7.27 6.29
N SER A 156 -16.78 6.85 7.45
CA SER A 156 -15.51 7.27 8.05
C SER A 156 -14.83 6.08 8.70
N HIS A 157 -13.57 6.23 9.02
CA HIS A 157 -12.74 5.23 9.71
C HIS A 157 -12.14 5.82 10.99
N THR A 158 -11.72 4.95 11.91
CA THR A 158 -10.97 5.34 13.11
C THR A 158 -9.46 5.26 12.91
N TYR A 159 -9.01 4.79 11.75
CA TYR A 159 -7.61 4.65 11.36
C TYR A 159 -7.19 5.72 10.35
N ASP A 160 -5.88 5.91 10.21
CA ASP A 160 -5.27 6.75 9.19
C ASP A 160 -5.07 5.94 7.91
N GLU A 161 -5.51 6.45 6.76
CA GLU A 161 -5.48 5.72 5.50
C GLU A 161 -4.88 6.55 4.38
N VAL A 162 -4.03 5.91 3.58
CA VAL A 162 -3.52 6.45 2.33
C VAL A 162 -3.91 5.54 1.17
N VAL A 163 -4.49 6.13 0.12
CA VAL A 163 -5.01 5.40 -1.06
C VAL A 163 -4.33 5.89 -2.32
N LEU A 164 -3.90 4.97 -3.17
CA LEU A 164 -3.40 5.23 -4.51
C LEU A 164 -4.38 4.67 -5.54
N VAL A 165 -4.77 5.47 -6.51
CA VAL A 165 -5.55 5.00 -7.66
C VAL A 165 -4.62 4.28 -8.63
N LEU A 166 -4.87 2.98 -8.85
CA LEU A 166 -4.11 2.14 -9.77
C LEU A 166 -4.64 2.23 -11.20
N ALA A 167 -5.97 2.21 -11.36
CA ALA A 167 -6.64 2.26 -12.66
C ALA A 167 -8.09 2.76 -12.51
N GLY A 168 -8.67 3.24 -13.61
CA GLY A 168 -10.02 3.82 -13.62
C GLY A 168 -10.01 5.30 -13.28
N VAL A 169 -11.19 5.91 -13.30
CA VAL A 169 -11.40 7.34 -12.99
C VAL A 169 -12.61 7.49 -12.08
N GLY A 170 -12.61 8.54 -11.29
CA GLY A 170 -13.69 8.76 -10.33
C GLY A 170 -13.64 10.11 -9.66
N VAL A 171 -14.38 10.22 -8.55
CA VAL A 171 -14.41 11.39 -7.68
C VAL A 171 -14.28 10.95 -6.23
N LEU A 172 -13.38 11.61 -5.50
CA LEU A 172 -13.37 11.56 -4.05
C LEU A 172 -14.31 12.65 -3.53
N HIS A 173 -15.30 12.24 -2.73
CA HIS A 173 -16.14 13.16 -1.95
C HIS A 173 -15.62 13.18 -0.51
N ALA A 174 -15.13 14.32 -0.07
CA ALA A 174 -14.57 14.52 1.29
C ALA A 174 -15.12 15.83 1.88
N GLY A 175 -16.10 15.74 2.79
CA GLY A 175 -16.85 16.91 3.25
C GLY A 175 -17.63 17.56 2.08
N PRO A 176 -17.60 18.90 1.95
CA PRO A 176 -18.28 19.61 0.86
C PRO A 176 -17.50 19.58 -0.48
N ALA A 177 -16.26 19.09 -0.49
CA ALA A 177 -15.39 19.12 -1.63
C ALA A 177 -15.49 17.84 -2.46
N GLU A 178 -15.38 18.02 -3.80
CA GLU A 178 -15.30 16.96 -4.80
C GLU A 178 -13.95 17.05 -5.49
N HIS A 179 -13.21 15.96 -5.51
CA HIS A 179 -11.88 15.90 -6.10
C HIS A 179 -11.84 14.83 -7.19
N PRO A 180 -11.65 15.19 -8.47
CA PRO A 180 -11.43 14.21 -9.52
C PRO A 180 -10.21 13.34 -9.22
N ILE A 181 -10.34 12.03 -9.42
CA ILE A 181 -9.27 11.07 -9.23
C ILE A 181 -9.05 10.22 -10.48
N ALA A 182 -7.78 9.91 -10.75
CA ALA A 182 -7.32 9.14 -11.91
C ALA A 182 -6.07 8.32 -11.52
N PRO A 183 -5.56 7.44 -12.38
CA PRO A 183 -4.35 6.67 -12.09
C PRO A 183 -3.20 7.55 -11.65
N GLY A 184 -2.62 7.22 -10.49
CA GLY A 184 -1.57 7.99 -9.83
C GLY A 184 -2.07 9.03 -8.82
N SER A 185 -3.37 9.31 -8.73
CA SER A 185 -3.92 10.13 -7.65
C SER A 185 -3.67 9.45 -6.32
N CYS A 186 -3.13 10.20 -5.36
CA CYS A 186 -2.87 9.76 -4.01
C CYS A 186 -3.73 10.55 -3.02
N ILE A 187 -4.40 9.85 -2.12
CA ILE A 187 -5.42 10.37 -1.22
C ILE A 187 -4.98 10.08 0.20
N HIS A 188 -5.13 11.05 1.09
CA HIS A 188 -5.03 10.87 2.53
C HIS A 188 -6.42 11.00 3.14
N LEU A 189 -6.81 10.05 3.95
CA LEU A 189 -8.07 9.96 4.68
C LEU A 189 -7.77 9.86 6.17
N PRO A 190 -7.70 11.00 6.89
CA PRO A 190 -7.44 11.00 8.32
C PRO A 190 -8.59 10.38 9.12
N PRO A 191 -8.32 9.90 10.35
CA PRO A 191 -9.35 9.35 11.23
C PRO A 191 -10.56 10.29 11.39
N GLY A 192 -11.76 9.74 11.26
CA GLY A 192 -13.03 10.46 11.44
C GLY A 192 -13.49 11.28 10.24
N GLN A 193 -12.68 11.45 9.20
CA GLN A 193 -13.10 12.18 8.01
C GLN A 193 -14.17 11.41 7.23
N GLN A 194 -15.35 12.01 7.09
CA GLN A 194 -16.39 11.45 6.21
C GLN A 194 -15.99 11.57 4.76
N HIS A 195 -16.07 10.46 4.05
CA HIS A 195 -15.69 10.38 2.64
C HIS A 195 -16.41 9.25 1.90
N CYS A 196 -16.40 9.31 0.58
CA CYS A 196 -16.64 8.16 -0.28
C CYS A 196 -15.91 8.31 -1.62
N LEU A 197 -15.62 7.18 -2.25
CA LEU A 197 -15.15 7.13 -3.61
C LEU A 197 -16.32 6.81 -4.55
N GLU A 198 -16.46 7.61 -5.58
CA GLU A 198 -17.38 7.37 -6.68
C GLU A 198 -16.57 6.97 -7.93
N ASN A 199 -16.92 5.84 -8.52
CA ASN A 199 -16.38 5.46 -9.81
C ASN A 199 -17.28 6.05 -10.91
N THR A 200 -16.76 7.03 -11.64
CA THR A 200 -17.47 7.70 -12.76
C THR A 200 -17.10 7.14 -14.12
N GLY A 201 -16.18 6.19 -14.17
CA GLY A 201 -15.77 5.52 -15.40
C GLY A 201 -16.67 4.35 -15.78
N PRO A 202 -16.51 3.81 -16.99
CA PRO A 202 -17.31 2.67 -17.47
C PRO A 202 -16.80 1.32 -16.93
N GLY A 203 -15.57 1.26 -16.43
CA GLY A 203 -14.94 0.05 -15.90
C GLY A 203 -14.69 0.12 -14.41
N THR A 204 -14.02 -0.86 -13.86
CA THR A 204 -13.66 -0.90 -12.43
C THR A 204 -12.64 0.17 -12.07
N LEU A 205 -12.86 0.89 -10.97
CA LEU A 205 -11.87 1.73 -10.33
C LEU A 205 -11.06 0.87 -9.36
N TRP A 206 -9.76 0.77 -9.60
CA TRP A 206 -8.83 -0.01 -8.80
C TRP A 206 -8.03 0.90 -7.88
N VAL A 207 -7.99 0.57 -6.60
CA VAL A 207 -7.28 1.33 -5.59
C VAL A 207 -6.38 0.45 -4.75
N LEU A 208 -5.21 0.96 -4.37
CA LEU A 208 -4.29 0.36 -3.40
C LEU A 208 -4.35 1.17 -2.11
N GLY A 209 -4.97 0.62 -1.09
CA GLY A 209 -5.08 1.22 0.23
C GLY A 209 -4.04 0.66 1.21
N VAL A 210 -3.54 1.53 2.07
CA VAL A 210 -2.79 1.17 3.29
C VAL A 210 -3.35 1.98 4.43
N PHE A 211 -3.72 1.31 5.52
CA PHE A 211 -4.15 2.00 6.72
C PHE A 211 -3.49 1.46 8.00
N HIS A 212 -3.37 2.34 8.96
CA HIS A 212 -2.76 2.12 10.29
C HIS A 212 -3.64 2.71 11.39
N PRO A 213 -3.89 2.01 12.51
CA PRO A 213 -3.51 0.61 12.76
C PRO A 213 -4.24 -0.38 11.86
N GLY A 214 -3.71 -1.62 11.78
CA GLY A 214 -4.27 -2.69 10.95
C GLY A 214 -5.66 -3.14 11.40
N GLY A 215 -6.44 -3.66 10.45
CA GLY A 215 -7.80 -4.13 10.66
C GLY A 215 -8.42 -4.66 9.37
N SER A 216 -9.75 -4.69 9.29
CA SER A 216 -10.47 -5.10 8.08
C SER A 216 -10.89 -3.90 7.24
N PRO A 217 -10.64 -3.90 5.90
CA PRO A 217 -11.19 -2.87 4.99
C PRO A 217 -12.72 -2.81 4.97
N ALA A 218 -13.40 -3.86 5.43
CA ALA A 218 -14.86 -3.88 5.56
C ALA A 218 -15.38 -3.22 6.84
N ALA A 219 -14.49 -2.94 7.82
CA ALA A 219 -14.88 -2.29 9.07
C ALA A 219 -15.28 -0.84 8.82
N LYS A 220 -16.55 -0.50 9.12
CA LYS A 220 -17.09 0.86 9.03
C LYS A 220 -17.45 1.32 10.42
N THR A 221 -17.05 2.52 10.81
CA THR A 221 -17.64 3.22 11.92
C THR A 221 -18.88 3.96 11.39
N GLY A 222 -20.04 3.62 11.94
CA GLY A 222 -21.40 3.93 11.57
C GLY A 222 -21.66 5.16 10.71
N ALA A 223 -22.42 4.96 9.64
CA ALA A 223 -23.31 5.96 9.12
C ALA A 223 -24.49 6.07 10.09
N SER A 224 -24.62 7.19 10.79
CA SER A 224 -25.86 7.59 11.47
C SER A 224 -26.74 8.30 10.48
#